data_f74dd63f34bd6ae5004e3151edc642b9
#
_entry.id   f74dd63f34bd6ae5004e3151edc642b9
#
_cell.length_a   1.000
_cell.length_b   1.000
_cell.length_c   1.000
_cell.angle_alpha   90.00
_cell.angle_beta   90.00
_cell.angle_gamma   90.00
#
_symmetry.space_group_name_H-M   'P 1'
#
loop_
_entity.id
_entity.type
_entity.pdbx_description
1 polymer ?
#
loop_
_entity_poly.entity_id
_entity_poly.type
_entity_poly.pdbx_seq_one_letter_code
_entity_poly.pdbx_strand_id
1 'polypeptide(L)'
;MQNSYSSAQDTITHDAAAGAASYTKQVLAIYDFLVLGFANTFAWKCPTRLILDFYNQHISNKHIDVGVGTGYFLDKCQFPSSHPIICLLDLNPNTLEVTAKRIRRYNPTTFIANVLEPLKLELTGFDSIGLNYLLHCLPGNMLSKGVVFKNLKPFLNDGGVVFGTTILGQGVPHNLIARKMTSLYNYKGIFGNINDNLEDLKTILKENFHDYSIQVIGSVAFFVGQI
;
A
#
# COMPACT_ATOMS: atom_id res chain seq x y z
N MET A 1 -19.87 -27.06 -4.93
CA MET A 1 -18.58 -26.41 -4.60
C MET A 1 -18.45 -24.94 -5.04
N GLN A 2 -19.35 -24.39 -5.85
CA GLN A 2 -19.29 -22.95 -6.26
C GLN A 2 -19.79 -21.94 -5.20
N ASN A 3 -20.66 -22.36 -4.26
CA ASN A 3 -21.25 -21.42 -3.27
C ASN A 3 -20.31 -21.02 -2.10
N SER A 4 -19.26 -21.76 -1.81
CA SER A 4 -18.36 -21.46 -0.69
C SER A 4 -17.28 -20.41 -1.07
N TYR A 5 -16.91 -20.33 -2.34
CA TYR A 5 -15.93 -19.34 -2.82
C TYR A 5 -16.56 -17.92 -2.90
N SER A 6 -17.83 -17.80 -3.29
CA SER A 6 -18.53 -16.52 -3.35
C SER A 6 -18.68 -15.89 -1.95
N SER A 7 -19.07 -16.67 -0.94
CA SER A 7 -19.26 -16.14 0.41
C SER A 7 -17.98 -15.66 1.11
N ALA A 8 -16.84 -16.33 0.84
CA ALA A 8 -15.55 -15.91 1.40
C ALA A 8 -15.03 -14.63 0.72
N GLN A 9 -15.25 -14.48 -0.57
CA GLN A 9 -14.86 -13.31 -1.33
C GLN A 9 -15.70 -12.08 -0.95
N ASP A 10 -17.01 -12.26 -0.76
CA ASP A 10 -17.92 -11.22 -0.29
C ASP A 10 -17.56 -10.74 1.14
N THR A 11 -17.11 -11.64 2.00
CA THR A 11 -16.64 -11.30 3.36
C THR A 11 -15.34 -10.50 3.31
N ILE A 12 -14.37 -10.89 2.49
CA ILE A 12 -13.08 -10.19 2.34
C ILE A 12 -13.28 -8.77 1.79
N THR A 13 -14.17 -8.59 0.83
CA THR A 13 -14.47 -7.26 0.26
C THR A 13 -15.20 -6.36 1.25
N HIS A 14 -16.09 -6.91 2.06
CA HIS A 14 -16.78 -6.17 3.12
C HIS A 14 -15.81 -5.72 4.22
N ASP A 15 -14.84 -6.56 4.60
CA ASP A 15 -13.81 -6.24 5.59
C ASP A 15 -12.85 -5.15 5.09
N ALA A 16 -12.49 -5.16 3.80
CA ALA A 16 -11.68 -4.10 3.19
C ALA A 16 -12.38 -2.74 3.23
N ALA A 17 -13.69 -2.70 2.96
CA ALA A 17 -14.50 -1.49 3.03
C ALA A 17 -14.61 -0.94 4.46
N ALA A 18 -14.72 -1.83 5.45
CA ALA A 18 -14.78 -1.44 6.87
C ALA A 18 -13.46 -0.81 7.34
N GLY A 19 -12.30 -1.37 6.94
CA GLY A 19 -10.98 -0.80 7.22
C GLY A 19 -10.80 0.58 6.57
N ALA A 20 -11.18 0.72 5.30
CA ALA A 20 -11.11 1.98 4.56
C ALA A 20 -11.99 3.08 5.17
N ALA A 21 -13.16 2.75 5.72
CA ALA A 21 -14.08 3.72 6.35
C ALA A 21 -13.48 4.44 7.57
N SER A 22 -12.42 3.91 8.18
CA SER A 22 -11.72 4.54 9.30
C SER A 22 -10.96 5.83 8.92
N TYR A 23 -10.69 6.06 7.63
CA TYR A 23 -9.95 7.22 7.13
C TYR A 23 -10.88 8.38 6.79
N THR A 24 -11.40 9.05 7.83
CA THR A 24 -12.15 10.30 7.66
C THR A 24 -11.21 11.47 7.38
N LYS A 25 -11.72 12.59 6.80
CA LYS A 25 -10.91 13.79 6.56
C LYS A 25 -10.26 14.35 7.84
N GLN A 26 -10.90 14.20 8.99
CA GLN A 26 -10.37 14.62 10.30
C GLN A 26 -9.20 13.74 10.74
N VAL A 27 -9.32 12.42 10.57
CA VAL A 27 -8.23 11.47 10.85
C VAL A 27 -7.05 11.73 9.93
N LEU A 28 -7.28 11.94 8.63
CA LEU A 28 -6.24 12.26 7.66
C LEU A 28 -5.48 13.55 7.98
N ALA A 29 -6.14 14.55 8.57
CA ALA A 29 -5.51 15.82 8.92
C ALA A 29 -4.39 15.69 9.97
N ILE A 30 -4.50 14.71 10.88
CA ILE A 30 -3.50 14.45 11.94
C ILE A 30 -2.64 13.21 11.65
N TYR A 31 -2.98 12.46 10.60
CA TYR A 31 -2.35 11.18 10.25
C TYR A 31 -0.84 11.32 10.03
N ASP A 32 -0.41 12.31 9.25
CA ASP A 32 1.01 12.51 8.93
C ASP A 32 1.84 12.69 10.20
N PHE A 33 1.35 13.46 11.17
CA PHE A 33 2.07 13.68 12.42
C PHE A 33 2.12 12.44 13.31
N LEU A 34 0.98 11.76 13.50
CA LEU A 34 0.88 10.59 14.39
C LEU A 34 1.50 9.34 13.78
N VAL A 35 1.22 9.05 12.52
CA VAL A 35 1.67 7.81 11.88
C VAL A 35 3.06 8.00 11.29
N LEU A 36 3.24 8.98 10.41
CA LEU A 36 4.52 9.18 9.74
C LEU A 36 5.56 9.81 10.67
N GLY A 37 5.17 10.70 11.57
CA GLY A 37 6.08 11.30 12.54
C GLY A 37 6.43 10.35 13.69
N PHE A 38 5.45 10.02 14.52
CA PHE A 38 5.67 9.29 15.77
C PHE A 38 5.74 7.78 15.61
N ALA A 39 4.71 7.14 15.00
CA ALA A 39 4.63 5.68 14.96
C ALA A 39 5.78 5.06 14.16
N ASN A 40 6.14 5.64 13.02
CA ASN A 40 7.26 5.14 12.20
C ASN A 40 8.56 5.10 12.98
N THR A 41 8.88 6.16 13.71
CA THR A 41 10.14 6.27 14.45
C THR A 41 10.15 5.42 15.72
N PHE A 42 9.08 5.48 16.51
CA PHE A 42 9.08 4.93 17.87
C PHE A 42 8.45 3.52 17.94
N ALA A 43 7.39 3.25 17.18
CA ALA A 43 6.78 1.93 17.17
C ALA A 43 7.46 1.00 16.16
N TRP A 44 7.42 1.35 14.88
CA TRP A 44 7.90 0.49 13.82
C TRP A 44 9.42 0.49 13.64
N LYS A 45 10.16 1.41 14.28
CA LYS A 45 11.61 1.57 14.16
C LYS A 45 12.07 1.75 12.70
N CYS A 46 11.24 2.42 11.91
CA CYS A 46 11.47 2.73 10.51
C CYS A 46 11.15 4.21 10.25
N PRO A 47 12.11 5.12 10.36
CA PRO A 47 11.90 6.55 10.13
C PRO A 47 11.32 6.83 8.74
N THR A 48 10.32 7.71 8.66
CA THR A 48 9.61 8.08 7.41
C THR A 48 10.56 8.52 6.28
N ARG A 49 11.71 9.13 6.63
CA ARG A 49 12.71 9.51 5.65
C ARG A 49 13.20 8.30 4.84
N LEU A 50 13.42 7.16 5.46
CA LEU A 50 13.88 5.95 4.76
C LEU A 50 12.83 5.46 3.75
N ILE A 51 11.54 5.59 4.08
CA ILE A 51 10.45 5.27 3.16
C ILE A 51 10.40 6.27 2.01
N LEU A 52 10.60 7.56 2.29
CA LEU A 52 10.64 8.60 1.25
C LEU A 52 11.85 8.42 0.32
N ASP A 53 13.03 8.11 0.87
CA ASP A 53 14.23 7.84 0.07
C ASP A 53 14.02 6.62 -0.84
N PHE A 54 13.39 5.55 -0.31
CA PHE A 54 13.00 4.38 -1.08
C PHE A 54 11.96 4.70 -2.17
N TYR A 55 10.98 5.54 -1.85
CA TYR A 55 9.97 5.98 -2.80
C TYR A 55 10.61 6.75 -3.97
N ASN A 56 11.57 7.64 -3.68
CA ASN A 56 12.31 8.40 -4.68
C ASN A 56 13.16 7.52 -5.61
N GLN A 57 13.64 6.38 -5.13
CA GLN A 57 14.45 5.45 -5.93
C GLN A 57 13.62 4.70 -6.99
N HIS A 58 12.32 4.53 -6.77
CA HIS A 58 11.48 3.65 -7.58
C HIS A 58 10.33 4.35 -8.31
N ILE A 59 10.02 5.60 -7.94
CA ILE A 59 8.96 6.36 -8.62
C ILE A 59 9.38 6.77 -10.03
N SER A 60 8.44 6.66 -10.96
CA SER A 60 8.63 7.05 -12.36
C SER A 60 7.71 8.23 -12.75
N ASN A 61 7.87 8.68 -14.01
CA ASN A 61 7.03 9.73 -14.57
C ASN A 61 5.59 9.29 -14.87
N LYS A 62 5.37 7.99 -15.09
CA LYS A 62 4.04 7.41 -15.25
C LYS A 62 3.80 6.46 -14.08
N HIS A 63 3.08 6.95 -13.08
CA HIS A 63 2.99 6.30 -11.78
C HIS A 63 1.55 6.07 -11.35
N ILE A 64 1.27 4.87 -10.82
CA ILE A 64 0.04 4.57 -10.07
C ILE A 64 0.39 4.50 -8.58
N ASP A 65 -0.33 5.23 -7.74
CA ASP A 65 -0.25 5.08 -6.29
C ASP A 65 -1.53 4.42 -5.76
N VAL A 66 -1.37 3.35 -5.01
CA VAL A 66 -2.47 2.50 -4.52
C VAL A 66 -2.55 2.56 -3.00
N GLY A 67 -3.74 2.86 -2.47
CA GLY A 67 -3.91 3.12 -1.04
C GLY A 67 -3.25 4.43 -0.65
N VAL A 68 -3.66 5.50 -1.31
CA VAL A 68 -2.97 6.80 -1.36
C VAL A 68 -2.87 7.54 -0.03
N GLY A 69 -3.72 7.20 0.96
CA GLY A 69 -3.73 7.82 2.29
C GLY A 69 -3.87 9.33 2.24
N THR A 70 -2.88 10.06 2.72
CA THR A 70 -2.83 11.53 2.71
C THR A 70 -2.07 12.11 1.51
N GLY A 71 -1.46 11.27 0.67
CA GLY A 71 -0.60 11.68 -0.43
C GLY A 71 0.76 12.26 0.00
N TYR A 72 1.19 11.98 1.24
CA TYR A 72 2.44 12.53 1.77
C TYR A 72 3.64 12.20 0.89
N PHE A 73 3.80 10.94 0.50
CA PHE A 73 4.96 10.52 -0.31
C PHE A 73 4.92 11.15 -1.70
N LEU A 74 3.76 11.21 -2.36
CA LEU A 74 3.58 11.88 -3.65
C LEU A 74 3.86 13.40 -3.58
N ASP A 75 3.53 14.04 -2.45
CA ASP A 75 3.80 15.46 -2.24
C ASP A 75 5.28 15.77 -2.00
N LYS A 76 6.01 14.86 -1.33
CA LYS A 76 7.39 15.05 -0.89
C LYS A 76 8.43 14.39 -1.80
N CYS A 77 8.02 13.45 -2.65
CA CYS A 77 8.93 12.76 -3.55
C CYS A 77 9.46 13.70 -4.65
N GLN A 78 10.51 13.23 -5.29
CA GLN A 78 11.16 13.88 -6.44
C GLN A 78 10.85 13.06 -7.69
N PHE A 79 9.87 13.50 -8.47
CA PHE A 79 9.60 12.88 -9.76
C PHE A 79 10.77 13.14 -10.74
N PRO A 80 11.08 12.19 -11.64
CA PRO A 80 12.11 12.39 -12.67
C PRO A 80 11.81 13.55 -13.64
N SER A 81 10.53 13.97 -13.73
CA SER A 81 10.07 15.09 -14.57
C SER A 81 9.16 16.04 -13.79
N SER A 82 9.08 17.28 -14.23
CA SER A 82 8.16 18.29 -13.68
C SER A 82 6.68 18.04 -14.04
N HIS A 83 6.40 17.17 -15.00
CA HIS A 83 5.04 16.86 -15.47
C HIS A 83 4.78 15.34 -15.44
N PRO A 84 4.74 14.72 -14.25
CA PRO A 84 4.43 13.29 -14.14
C PRO A 84 2.96 13.03 -14.46
N ILE A 85 2.67 11.85 -15.00
CA ILE A 85 1.32 11.31 -15.15
C ILE A 85 1.04 10.45 -13.93
N ILE A 86 0.10 10.88 -13.08
CA ILE A 86 -0.20 10.22 -11.82
C ILE A 86 -1.64 9.71 -11.83
N CYS A 87 -1.80 8.44 -11.50
CA CYS A 87 -3.07 7.80 -11.23
C CYS A 87 -3.16 7.41 -9.76
N LEU A 88 -4.27 7.76 -9.10
CA LEU A 88 -4.55 7.46 -7.71
C LEU A 88 -5.63 6.39 -7.63
N LEU A 89 -5.33 5.26 -6.97
CA LEU A 89 -6.29 4.21 -6.67
C LEU A 89 -6.49 4.08 -5.16
N ASP A 90 -7.74 4.16 -4.73
CA ASP A 90 -8.10 3.89 -3.33
C ASP A 90 -9.56 3.43 -3.27
N LEU A 91 -9.90 2.63 -2.27
CA LEU A 91 -11.30 2.25 -2.02
C LEU A 91 -12.09 3.38 -1.34
N ASN A 92 -11.39 4.28 -0.64
CA ASN A 92 -11.98 5.38 0.11
C ASN A 92 -11.95 6.70 -0.69
N PRO A 93 -13.11 7.27 -1.05
CA PRO A 93 -13.17 8.54 -1.78
C PRO A 93 -12.58 9.73 -0.99
N ASN A 94 -12.57 9.70 0.36
CA ASN A 94 -11.98 10.77 1.16
C ASN A 94 -10.46 10.84 0.99
N THR A 95 -9.77 9.70 0.93
CA THR A 95 -8.31 9.65 0.70
C THR A 95 -7.97 10.16 -0.69
N LEU A 96 -8.74 9.78 -1.71
CA LEU A 96 -8.58 10.28 -3.08
C LEU A 96 -8.76 11.81 -3.15
N GLU A 97 -9.81 12.35 -2.54
CA GLU A 97 -10.06 13.80 -2.52
C GLU A 97 -8.92 14.57 -1.83
N VAL A 98 -8.52 14.12 -0.63
CA VAL A 98 -7.45 14.76 0.15
C VAL A 98 -6.12 14.71 -0.60
N THR A 99 -5.77 13.55 -1.16
CA THR A 99 -4.53 13.35 -1.91
C THR A 99 -4.53 14.16 -3.21
N ALA A 100 -5.59 14.09 -4.01
CA ALA A 100 -5.68 14.86 -5.25
C ALA A 100 -5.57 16.38 -4.99
N LYS A 101 -6.20 16.88 -3.91
CA LYS A 101 -6.06 18.28 -3.49
C LYS A 101 -4.61 18.62 -3.10
N ARG A 102 -3.94 17.73 -2.37
CA ARG A 102 -2.56 17.94 -1.91
C ARG A 102 -1.57 18.03 -3.06
N ILE A 103 -1.72 17.18 -4.07
CA ILE A 103 -0.84 17.12 -5.23
C ILE A 103 -1.46 17.74 -6.49
N ARG A 104 -2.43 18.65 -6.35
CA ARG A 104 -3.17 19.29 -7.47
C ARG A 104 -2.26 19.90 -8.55
N ARG A 105 -1.01 20.24 -8.21
CA ARG A 105 -0.02 20.76 -9.17
C ARG A 105 0.32 19.77 -10.29
N TYR A 106 0.06 18.48 -10.07
CA TYR A 106 0.31 17.41 -11.04
C TYR A 106 -0.96 16.95 -11.79
N ASN A 107 -2.14 17.51 -11.45
CA ASN A 107 -3.44 17.15 -12.05
C ASN A 107 -3.68 15.63 -12.09
N PRO A 108 -3.67 14.90 -10.95
CA PRO A 108 -3.78 13.45 -10.92
C PRO A 108 -5.17 12.97 -11.35
N THR A 109 -5.23 11.80 -12.00
CA THR A 109 -6.48 11.07 -12.26
C THR A 109 -6.79 10.17 -11.05
N THR A 110 -8.08 10.06 -10.67
CA THR A 110 -8.50 9.29 -9.49
C THR A 110 -9.49 8.19 -9.85
N PHE A 111 -9.35 7.01 -9.25
CA PHE A 111 -10.26 5.88 -9.39
C PHE A 111 -10.60 5.28 -8.03
N ILE A 112 -11.89 5.10 -7.77
CA ILE A 112 -12.37 4.33 -6.62
C ILE A 112 -12.33 2.87 -7.05
N ALA A 113 -11.45 2.08 -6.43
CA ALA A 113 -11.26 0.68 -6.78
C ALA A 113 -10.81 -0.16 -5.60
N ASN A 114 -11.29 -1.40 -5.52
CA ASN A 114 -10.81 -2.41 -4.60
C ASN A 114 -9.69 -3.21 -5.27
N VAL A 115 -8.47 -3.04 -4.78
CA VAL A 115 -7.29 -3.72 -5.36
C VAL A 115 -7.30 -5.25 -5.19
N LEU A 116 -8.16 -5.77 -4.30
CA LEU A 116 -8.40 -7.21 -4.14
C LEU A 116 -9.29 -7.82 -5.23
N GLU A 117 -9.92 -6.98 -6.06
CA GLU A 117 -10.78 -7.37 -7.17
C GLU A 117 -10.11 -7.06 -8.52
N PRO A 118 -10.50 -7.74 -9.61
CA PRO A 118 -10.02 -7.40 -10.95
C PRO A 118 -10.36 -5.94 -11.29
N LEU A 119 -9.33 -5.17 -11.61
CA LEU A 119 -9.47 -3.74 -11.92
C LEU A 119 -9.94 -3.55 -13.37
N LYS A 120 -11.00 -2.78 -13.56
CA LYS A 120 -11.55 -2.39 -14.87
C LYS A 120 -11.21 -0.93 -15.16
N LEU A 121 -9.94 -0.67 -15.44
CA LEU A 121 -9.45 0.68 -15.75
C LEU A 121 -9.00 0.72 -17.21
N GLU A 122 -9.45 1.73 -17.94
CA GLU A 122 -8.98 2.00 -19.31
C GLU A 122 -7.62 2.73 -19.31
N LEU A 123 -6.69 2.21 -18.50
CA LEU A 123 -5.37 2.77 -18.31
C LEU A 123 -4.31 1.69 -18.49
N THR A 124 -3.25 2.01 -19.21
CA THR A 124 -2.09 1.11 -19.39
C THR A 124 -0.82 1.93 -19.55
N GLY A 125 0.32 1.26 -19.50
CA GLY A 125 1.59 1.88 -19.83
C GLY A 125 2.20 2.72 -18.72
N PHE A 126 2.07 2.24 -17.48
CA PHE A 126 2.76 2.83 -16.34
C PHE A 126 4.12 2.16 -16.12
N ASP A 127 5.07 2.91 -15.62
CA ASP A 127 6.43 2.44 -15.38
C ASP A 127 6.67 2.10 -13.90
N SER A 128 5.81 2.59 -12.99
CA SER A 128 5.86 2.25 -11.58
C SER A 128 4.49 2.23 -10.91
N ILE A 129 4.33 1.33 -9.93
CA ILE A 129 3.16 1.25 -9.05
C ILE A 129 3.64 1.24 -7.60
N GLY A 130 3.16 2.19 -6.79
CA GLY A 130 3.47 2.33 -5.37
C GLY A 130 2.39 1.71 -4.47
N LEU A 131 2.79 0.92 -3.47
CA LEU A 131 1.93 0.27 -2.47
C LEU A 131 2.47 0.55 -1.05
N ASN A 132 2.65 1.84 -0.70
CA ASN A 132 3.23 2.15 0.61
C ASN A 132 2.20 2.06 1.73
N TYR A 133 2.51 1.23 2.72
CA TYR A 133 1.65 0.99 3.88
C TYR A 133 0.24 0.49 3.55
N LEU A 134 0.10 -0.27 2.45
CA LEU A 134 -1.18 -0.83 2.03
C LEU A 134 -1.39 -2.27 2.49
N LEU A 135 -0.46 -3.20 2.21
CA LEU A 135 -0.71 -4.63 2.38
C LEU A 135 -1.13 -5.03 3.81
N HIS A 136 -0.55 -4.39 4.83
CA HIS A 136 -0.91 -4.67 6.22
C HIS A 136 -2.30 -4.16 6.61
N CYS A 137 -2.92 -3.29 5.81
CA CYS A 137 -4.30 -2.82 6.00
C CYS A 137 -5.33 -3.71 5.29
N LEU A 138 -4.88 -4.57 4.37
CA LEU A 138 -5.77 -5.47 3.64
C LEU A 138 -6.17 -6.67 4.50
N PRO A 139 -7.39 -7.18 4.36
CA PRO A 139 -7.84 -8.39 5.03
C PRO A 139 -7.15 -9.64 4.48
N GLY A 140 -7.20 -10.73 5.25
CA GLY A 140 -6.59 -12.00 4.91
C GLY A 140 -5.14 -12.13 5.40
N ASN A 141 -4.46 -13.17 4.94
CA ASN A 141 -3.04 -13.40 5.20
C ASN A 141 -2.18 -12.92 4.01
N MET A 142 -0.86 -12.84 4.20
CA MET A 142 0.04 -12.33 3.18
C MET A 142 -0.06 -13.11 1.85
N LEU A 143 -0.24 -14.43 1.87
CA LEU A 143 -0.39 -15.23 0.65
C LEU A 143 -1.64 -14.83 -0.15
N SER A 144 -2.78 -14.64 0.53
CA SER A 144 -4.02 -14.21 -0.14
C SER A 144 -3.93 -12.79 -0.72
N LYS A 145 -3.12 -11.92 -0.10
CA LYS A 145 -2.86 -10.56 -0.59
C LYS A 145 -2.02 -10.53 -1.88
N GLY A 146 -1.39 -11.63 -2.27
CA GLY A 146 -0.70 -11.77 -3.56
C GLY A 146 -1.58 -11.48 -4.79
N VAL A 147 -2.91 -11.58 -4.66
CA VAL A 147 -3.87 -11.21 -5.71
C VAL A 147 -3.73 -9.74 -6.13
N VAL A 148 -3.29 -8.86 -5.23
CA VAL A 148 -3.05 -7.44 -5.52
C VAL A 148 -2.05 -7.28 -6.66
N PHE A 149 -0.97 -8.05 -6.64
CA PHE A 149 0.05 -8.00 -7.70
C PHE A 149 -0.51 -8.49 -9.04
N LYS A 150 -1.32 -9.55 -9.03
CA LYS A 150 -1.99 -10.06 -10.25
C LYS A 150 -2.93 -9.02 -10.86
N ASN A 151 -3.66 -8.29 -10.02
CA ASN A 151 -4.60 -7.27 -10.46
C ASN A 151 -3.91 -5.99 -10.97
N LEU A 152 -2.70 -5.68 -10.49
CA LEU A 152 -1.96 -4.46 -10.84
C LEU A 152 -1.01 -4.62 -12.03
N LYS A 153 -0.40 -5.78 -12.20
CA LYS A 153 0.58 -6.03 -13.28
C LYS A 153 0.11 -5.66 -14.70
N PRO A 154 -1.17 -5.88 -15.08
CA PRO A 154 -1.63 -5.53 -16.44
C PRO A 154 -1.52 -4.04 -16.78
N PHE A 155 -1.32 -3.17 -15.81
CA PHE A 155 -1.18 -1.72 -16.01
C PHE A 155 0.27 -1.28 -16.22
N LEU A 156 1.26 -2.16 -15.99
CA LEU A 156 2.68 -1.86 -16.16
C LEU A 156 3.16 -2.10 -17.59
N ASN A 157 4.11 -1.29 -18.00
CA ASN A 157 4.97 -1.55 -19.16
C ASN A 157 5.96 -2.68 -18.86
N ASP A 158 6.51 -3.29 -19.91
CA ASP A 158 7.64 -4.22 -19.80
C ASP A 158 8.79 -3.55 -19.07
N GLY A 159 9.36 -4.23 -18.07
CA GLY A 159 10.40 -3.68 -17.18
C GLY A 159 9.87 -2.73 -16.11
N GLY A 160 8.56 -2.51 -16.04
CA GLY A 160 7.94 -1.70 -14.99
C GLY A 160 8.05 -2.34 -13.61
N VAL A 161 7.96 -1.53 -12.56
CA VAL A 161 8.16 -1.97 -11.19
C VAL A 161 6.92 -1.75 -10.31
N VAL A 162 6.66 -2.72 -9.43
CA VAL A 162 5.79 -2.54 -8.26
C VAL A 162 6.69 -2.41 -7.05
N PHE A 163 6.50 -1.37 -6.24
CA PHE A 163 7.27 -1.18 -5.03
C PHE A 163 6.37 -0.76 -3.87
N GLY A 164 6.83 -1.00 -2.65
CA GLY A 164 6.04 -0.60 -1.50
C GLY A 164 6.66 -0.97 -0.17
N THR A 165 5.93 -0.63 0.88
CA THR A 165 6.27 -0.95 2.26
C THR A 165 5.10 -1.56 2.99
N THR A 166 5.38 -2.51 3.91
CA THR A 166 4.34 -3.10 4.75
C THR A 166 4.86 -3.43 6.13
N ILE A 167 4.00 -3.29 7.16
CA ILE A 167 4.33 -3.66 8.53
C ILE A 167 4.05 -5.15 8.68
N LEU A 168 5.09 -5.93 8.98
CA LEU A 168 4.96 -7.36 9.25
C LEU A 168 4.42 -7.59 10.67
N GLY A 169 3.50 -8.55 10.81
CA GLY A 169 2.93 -8.93 12.08
C GLY A 169 3.79 -9.95 12.83
N GLN A 170 4.55 -10.76 12.09
CA GLN A 170 5.36 -11.86 12.64
C GLN A 170 6.77 -11.89 12.07
N GLY A 171 7.69 -12.53 12.81
CA GLY A 171 9.06 -12.76 12.35
C GLY A 171 9.97 -11.53 12.40
N VAL A 172 9.50 -10.41 12.98
CA VAL A 172 10.25 -9.16 13.13
C VAL A 172 10.18 -8.63 14.56
N PRO A 173 11.17 -7.83 15.01
CA PRO A 173 11.14 -7.25 16.35
C PRO A 173 10.01 -6.24 16.51
N HIS A 174 9.12 -6.50 17.49
CA HIS A 174 8.11 -5.54 17.93
C HIS A 174 8.40 -5.09 19.35
N ASN A 175 8.62 -3.81 19.56
CA ASN A 175 8.69 -3.24 20.92
C ASN A 175 7.29 -3.16 21.56
N LEU A 176 7.21 -2.75 22.83
CA LEU A 176 5.94 -2.70 23.55
C LEU A 176 4.90 -1.77 22.90
N ILE A 177 5.35 -0.65 22.31
CA ILE A 177 4.46 0.28 21.59
C ILE A 177 3.91 -0.38 20.33
N ALA A 178 4.79 -0.99 19.52
CA ALA A 178 4.41 -1.70 18.30
C ALA A 178 3.39 -2.82 18.59
N ARG A 179 3.65 -3.64 19.62
CA ARG A 179 2.73 -4.73 20.03
C ARG A 179 1.34 -4.20 20.38
N LYS A 180 1.27 -3.15 21.22
CA LYS A 180 -0.01 -2.52 21.60
C LYS A 180 -0.74 -1.93 20.41
N MET A 181 -0.02 -1.22 19.53
CA MET A 181 -0.61 -0.62 18.32
C MET A 181 -1.10 -1.70 17.35
N THR A 182 -0.28 -2.72 17.06
CA THR A 182 -0.68 -3.83 16.18
C THR A 182 -1.92 -4.54 16.72
N SER A 183 -1.95 -4.87 18.03
CA SER A 183 -3.10 -5.51 18.65
C SER A 183 -4.36 -4.64 18.54
N LEU A 184 -4.26 -3.35 18.87
CA LEU A 184 -5.40 -2.42 18.80
C LEU A 184 -5.91 -2.23 17.36
N TYR A 185 -5.01 -2.08 16.39
CA TYR A 185 -5.40 -1.82 15.00
C TYR A 185 -5.98 -3.05 14.33
N ASN A 186 -5.48 -4.25 14.64
CA ASN A 186 -6.12 -5.50 14.20
C ASN A 186 -7.48 -5.71 14.86
N TYR A 187 -7.62 -5.42 16.17
CA TYR A 187 -8.92 -5.49 16.86
C TYR A 187 -9.96 -4.53 16.23
N LYS A 188 -9.52 -3.35 15.80
CA LYS A 188 -10.39 -2.36 15.13
C LYS A 188 -10.61 -2.62 13.63
N GLY A 189 -10.01 -3.64 13.05
CA GLY A 189 -10.08 -3.92 11.61
C GLY A 189 -9.34 -2.89 10.74
N ILE A 190 -8.47 -2.05 11.32
CA ILE A 190 -7.61 -1.11 10.57
C ILE A 190 -6.44 -1.86 9.95
N PHE A 191 -5.89 -2.86 10.66
CA PHE A 191 -4.88 -3.78 10.16
C PHE A 191 -5.46 -5.18 9.99
N GLY A 192 -4.91 -5.93 9.02
CA GLY A 192 -5.16 -7.35 8.79
C GLY A 192 -3.85 -8.14 8.73
N ASN A 193 -2.85 -7.78 9.57
CA ASN A 193 -1.49 -8.27 9.44
C ASN A 193 -1.00 -9.20 10.55
N ILE A 194 -1.89 -9.73 11.40
CA ILE A 194 -1.48 -10.60 12.52
C ILE A 194 -0.57 -11.73 12.06
N ASN A 195 -0.87 -12.32 10.91
CA ASN A 195 -0.14 -13.47 10.35
C ASN A 195 0.83 -13.08 9.22
N ASP A 196 0.94 -11.79 8.89
CA ASP A 196 1.82 -11.35 7.82
C ASP A 196 3.28 -11.51 8.23
N ASN A 197 4.04 -12.26 7.44
CA ASN A 197 5.43 -12.59 7.68
C ASN A 197 6.28 -12.43 6.42
N LEU A 198 7.60 -12.45 6.59
CA LEU A 198 8.56 -12.23 5.51
C LEU A 198 8.58 -13.36 4.48
N GLU A 199 8.42 -14.61 4.89
CA GLU A 199 8.52 -15.76 3.98
C GLU A 199 7.32 -15.79 3.02
N ASP A 200 6.13 -15.49 3.51
CA ASP A 200 4.94 -15.39 2.66
C ASP A 200 5.05 -14.20 1.71
N LEU A 201 5.62 -13.06 2.15
CA LEU A 201 5.88 -11.93 1.26
C LEU A 201 6.88 -12.30 0.16
N LYS A 202 7.95 -13.02 0.48
CA LYS A 202 8.90 -13.54 -0.53
C LYS A 202 8.20 -14.45 -1.53
N THR A 203 7.33 -15.34 -1.04
CA THR A 203 6.60 -16.29 -1.86
C THR A 203 5.74 -15.57 -2.90
N ILE A 204 4.92 -14.61 -2.47
CA ILE A 204 4.03 -13.89 -3.41
C ILE A 204 4.81 -12.98 -4.38
N LEU A 205 5.96 -12.42 -3.99
CA LEU A 205 6.81 -11.68 -4.90
C LEU A 205 7.45 -12.59 -5.95
N LYS A 206 8.00 -13.73 -5.53
CA LYS A 206 8.58 -14.73 -6.43
C LYS A 206 7.58 -15.28 -7.45
N GLU A 207 6.32 -15.47 -7.04
CA GLU A 207 5.25 -15.96 -7.93
C GLU A 207 4.80 -14.93 -8.96
N ASN A 208 4.98 -13.63 -8.67
CA ASN A 208 4.41 -12.56 -9.49
C ASN A 208 5.45 -11.80 -10.31
N PHE A 209 6.73 -11.83 -9.99
CA PHE A 209 7.75 -11.00 -10.62
C PHE A 209 8.94 -11.83 -11.09
N HIS A 210 9.58 -11.39 -12.17
CA HIS A 210 10.82 -12.01 -12.68
C HIS A 210 11.98 -11.73 -11.74
N ASP A 211 12.05 -10.49 -11.25
CA ASP A 211 13.06 -10.03 -10.32
C ASP A 211 12.38 -9.36 -9.12
N TYR A 212 12.92 -9.57 -7.92
CA TYR A 212 12.41 -8.91 -6.72
C TYR A 212 13.50 -8.71 -5.68
N SER A 213 13.32 -7.70 -4.86
CA SER A 213 14.14 -7.46 -3.67
C SER A 213 13.30 -7.15 -2.46
N ILE A 214 13.81 -7.51 -1.28
CA ILE A 214 13.18 -7.20 0.01
C ILE A 214 14.26 -6.75 0.98
N GLN A 215 13.99 -5.68 1.71
CA GLN A 215 14.75 -5.22 2.85
C GLN A 215 13.83 -5.04 4.05
N VAL A 216 14.27 -5.41 5.25
CA VAL A 216 13.49 -5.19 6.48
C VAL A 216 14.21 -4.17 7.36
N ILE A 217 13.48 -3.13 7.78
CA ILE A 217 13.96 -2.09 8.70
C ILE A 217 12.98 -1.98 9.86
N GLY A 218 13.40 -2.33 11.05
CA GLY A 218 12.49 -2.44 12.19
C GLY A 218 11.42 -3.50 11.94
N SER A 219 10.15 -3.11 12.00
CA SER A 219 9.02 -3.99 11.70
C SER A 219 8.49 -3.84 10.27
N VAL A 220 9.16 -3.07 9.42
CA VAL A 220 8.69 -2.71 8.07
C VAL A 220 9.50 -3.45 7.01
N ALA A 221 8.82 -4.18 6.13
CA ALA A 221 9.40 -4.73 4.92
C ALA A 221 9.24 -3.73 3.77
N PHE A 222 10.33 -3.45 3.07
CA PHE A 222 10.43 -2.72 1.82
C PHE A 222 10.54 -3.75 0.71
N PHE A 223 9.75 -3.65 -0.32
CA PHE A 223 9.78 -4.60 -1.43
C PHE A 223 9.72 -3.92 -2.78
N VAL A 224 10.38 -4.52 -3.74
CA VAL A 224 10.30 -4.19 -5.18
C VAL A 224 10.09 -5.48 -5.94
N GLY A 225 9.23 -5.45 -6.95
CA GLY A 225 9.07 -6.52 -7.93
C GLY A 225 9.08 -5.92 -9.33
N GLN A 226 9.80 -6.53 -10.27
CA GLN A 226 9.91 -6.12 -11.67
C GLN A 226 9.30 -7.17 -12.60
N ILE A 227 8.53 -6.72 -13.61
CA ILE A 227 7.95 -7.59 -14.63
C ILE A 227 8.84 -7.70 -15.86
#